data_f16965d92df799d32d2dbe361359209c
#
_entry.id   f16965d92df799d32d2dbe361359209c
#
_cell.length_a   1.000
_cell.length_b   1.000
_cell.length_c   1.000
_cell.angle_alpha   90.00
_cell.angle_beta   90.00
_cell.angle_gamma   90.00
#
_symmetry.space_group_name_H-M   'P 1'
#
loop_
_entity.id
_entity.type
_entity.pdbx_description
1 polymer ?
#
loop_
_entity_poly.entity_id
_entity_poly.type
_entity_poly.pdbx_seq_one_letter_code
_entity_poly.pdbx_strand_id
1 'polypeptide(L)'
;MKKFFNLTARNVKVFFSDKSMFFASLITPMILLILYVTFLGRIFQNSLDQDALGVALPEGVINAVVNGQILACLLAVCSMTVAFSSNLLMVNDKITGSTKDIDVSPVKSHTKSLAYFAATFISTIIINLVALILCLIYIRTQNCWYYELKDVLLLFGDVVLLSFFGTALASVVNFGLKTQGQLSAVANIVSAGYGFICGAYMPISNFSALLRDSIMFLPSTYFMSLIKNHALAAPFQEMAKTEIPTQAIDATKTALDYKISFFSHEVPLNMMYFIAISSIIVLIIVFILQNKLKKQD
;
A
#
# COMPACT_ATOMS: atom_id res chain seq x y z
N MET A 1 -25.17 -7.31 16.95
CA MET A 1 -24.60 -7.66 15.63
C MET A 1 -25.28 -6.94 14.46
N LYS A 2 -26.62 -6.97 14.28
CA LYS A 2 -27.32 -6.29 13.16
C LYS A 2 -26.94 -4.81 12.99
N LYS A 3 -26.85 -4.02 14.08
CA LYS A 3 -26.49 -2.60 14.03
C LYS A 3 -25.08 -2.34 13.48
N PHE A 4 -24.13 -3.20 13.84
CA PHE A 4 -22.77 -3.13 13.30
C PHE A 4 -22.75 -3.35 11.78
N PHE A 5 -23.36 -4.44 11.31
CA PHE A 5 -23.41 -4.74 9.88
C PHE A 5 -24.14 -3.67 9.06
N ASN A 6 -25.27 -3.16 9.57
CA ASN A 6 -26.01 -2.10 8.88
C ASN A 6 -25.19 -0.81 8.76
N LEU A 7 -24.47 -0.42 9.82
CA LEU A 7 -23.64 0.78 9.82
C LEU A 7 -22.40 0.59 8.91
N THR A 8 -21.78 -0.58 8.93
CA THR A 8 -20.68 -0.94 8.02
C THR A 8 -21.15 -0.87 6.57
N ALA A 9 -22.28 -1.50 6.24
CA ALA A 9 -22.86 -1.48 4.90
C ALA A 9 -23.21 -0.04 4.44
N ARG A 10 -23.78 0.78 5.33
CA ARG A 10 -24.03 2.20 5.07
C ARG A 10 -22.75 2.92 4.71
N ASN A 11 -21.68 2.76 5.48
CA ASN A 11 -20.43 3.46 5.28
C ASN A 11 -19.73 3.02 3.99
N VAL A 12 -19.73 1.73 3.67
CA VAL A 12 -19.23 1.21 2.38
C VAL A 12 -20.04 1.81 1.23
N LYS A 13 -21.38 1.78 1.31
CA LYS A 13 -22.25 2.35 0.28
C LYS A 13 -22.01 3.84 0.08
N VAL A 14 -21.86 4.62 1.16
CA VAL A 14 -21.58 6.06 1.08
C VAL A 14 -20.24 6.31 0.34
N PHE A 15 -19.18 5.58 0.71
CA PHE A 15 -17.89 5.74 0.05
C PHE A 15 -17.96 5.48 -1.46
N PHE A 16 -18.57 4.38 -1.89
CA PHE A 16 -18.68 4.06 -3.32
C PHE A 16 -19.71 4.92 -4.08
N SER A 17 -20.71 5.50 -3.38
CA SER A 17 -21.71 6.40 -3.99
C SER A 17 -21.21 7.83 -4.11
N ASP A 18 -20.29 8.26 -3.26
CA ASP A 18 -19.66 9.57 -3.35
C ASP A 18 -18.53 9.53 -4.40
N LYS A 19 -18.90 9.94 -5.63
CA LYS A 19 -17.97 9.98 -6.77
C LYS A 19 -16.72 10.79 -6.46
N SER A 20 -16.85 11.92 -5.75
CA SER A 20 -15.72 12.79 -5.41
C SER A 20 -14.72 12.05 -4.50
N MET A 21 -15.20 11.44 -3.44
CA MET A 21 -14.39 10.68 -2.49
C MET A 21 -13.74 9.44 -3.16
N PHE A 22 -14.51 8.73 -3.96
CA PHE A 22 -14.03 7.55 -4.69
C PHE A 22 -12.92 7.91 -5.69
N PHE A 23 -13.16 8.87 -6.59
CA PHE A 23 -12.15 9.26 -7.59
C PHE A 23 -10.94 9.93 -6.94
N ALA A 24 -11.13 10.75 -5.89
CA ALA A 24 -10.02 11.33 -5.14
C ALA A 24 -9.07 10.27 -4.56
N SER A 25 -9.60 9.13 -4.11
CA SER A 25 -8.79 8.02 -3.59
C SER A 25 -7.89 7.36 -4.65
N LEU A 26 -8.28 7.45 -5.93
CA LEU A 26 -7.57 6.85 -7.07
C LEU A 26 -6.60 7.82 -7.77
N ILE A 27 -6.65 9.13 -7.48
CA ILE A 27 -5.80 10.13 -8.15
C ILE A 27 -4.32 9.75 -7.99
N THR A 28 -3.86 9.45 -6.80
CA THR A 28 -2.44 9.13 -6.53
C THR A 28 -1.99 7.84 -7.21
N PRO A 29 -2.71 6.71 -7.13
CA PRO A 29 -2.40 5.51 -7.91
C PRO A 29 -2.39 5.77 -9.43
N MET A 30 -3.30 6.59 -9.93
CA MET A 30 -3.35 6.93 -11.36
C MET A 30 -2.15 7.78 -11.79
N ILE A 31 -1.75 8.77 -10.98
CA ILE A 31 -0.54 9.55 -11.23
C ILE A 31 0.69 8.64 -11.25
N LEU A 32 0.80 7.71 -10.29
CA LEU A 32 1.89 6.73 -10.26
C LEU A 32 1.92 5.89 -11.53
N LEU A 33 0.77 5.38 -11.97
CA LEU A 33 0.67 4.59 -13.19
C LEU A 33 1.13 5.40 -14.42
N ILE A 34 0.69 6.65 -14.55
CA ILE A 34 1.12 7.56 -15.62
C ILE A 34 2.63 7.78 -15.58
N LEU A 35 3.20 8.04 -14.39
CA LEU A 35 4.64 8.21 -14.22
C LEU A 35 5.43 6.96 -14.64
N TYR A 36 4.92 5.76 -14.31
CA TYR A 36 5.55 4.51 -14.73
C TYR A 36 5.51 4.33 -16.25
N VAL A 37 4.35 4.52 -16.87
CA VAL A 37 4.20 4.33 -18.31
C VAL A 37 5.02 5.36 -19.11
N THR A 38 5.15 6.59 -18.63
CA THR A 38 5.82 7.67 -19.37
C THR A 38 7.31 7.79 -19.06
N PHE A 39 7.73 7.49 -17.85
CA PHE A 39 9.07 7.84 -17.37
C PHE A 39 9.77 6.71 -16.58
N LEU A 40 9.19 6.25 -15.46
CA LEU A 40 9.86 5.30 -14.57
C LEU A 40 10.10 3.94 -15.24
N GLY A 41 9.15 3.46 -16.03
CA GLY A 41 9.29 2.20 -16.75
C GLY A 41 10.52 2.18 -17.63
N ARG A 42 10.78 3.27 -18.36
CA ARG A 42 11.99 3.41 -19.22
C ARG A 42 13.27 3.47 -18.39
N ILE A 43 13.27 4.15 -17.25
CA ILE A 43 14.43 4.20 -16.35
C ILE A 43 14.78 2.78 -15.86
N PHE A 44 13.77 2.01 -15.44
CA PHE A 44 14.00 0.64 -14.99
C PHE A 44 14.41 -0.28 -16.14
N GLN A 45 13.84 -0.12 -17.36
CA GLN A 45 14.30 -0.84 -18.54
C GLN A 45 15.77 -0.55 -18.84
N ASN A 46 16.16 0.71 -18.90
CA ASN A 46 17.54 1.12 -19.18
C ASN A 46 18.56 0.60 -18.13
N SER A 47 18.11 0.45 -16.87
CA SER A 47 18.99 -0.15 -15.82
C SER A 47 19.11 -1.67 -15.94
N LEU A 48 18.31 -2.31 -16.78
CA LEU A 48 18.36 -3.74 -17.11
C LEU A 48 18.91 -4.02 -18.52
N ASP A 49 19.34 -2.98 -19.24
CA ASP A 49 19.92 -3.12 -20.58
C ASP A 49 21.30 -3.78 -20.55
N GLN A 50 21.70 -4.30 -21.71
CA GLN A 50 22.98 -5.00 -21.91
C GLN A 50 24.20 -4.16 -21.46
N ASP A 51 24.15 -2.83 -21.67
CA ASP A 51 25.24 -1.94 -21.27
C ASP A 51 25.40 -1.84 -19.75
N ALA A 52 24.28 -1.99 -19.01
CA ALA A 52 24.26 -1.95 -17.55
C ALA A 52 24.63 -3.31 -16.90
N LEU A 53 24.22 -4.42 -17.53
CA LEU A 53 24.36 -5.77 -16.96
C LEU A 53 25.50 -6.58 -17.61
N GLY A 54 26.06 -6.11 -18.74
CA GLY A 54 27.06 -6.81 -19.50
C GLY A 54 26.56 -8.01 -20.33
N VAL A 55 25.27 -8.34 -20.22
CA VAL A 55 24.60 -9.45 -20.92
C VAL A 55 23.22 -9.00 -21.35
N ALA A 56 22.82 -9.37 -22.59
CA ALA A 56 21.46 -9.08 -23.10
C ALA A 56 20.43 -9.97 -22.43
N LEU A 57 19.44 -9.35 -21.76
CA LEU A 57 18.28 -10.04 -21.23
C LEU A 57 17.20 -10.20 -22.30
N PRO A 58 16.43 -11.31 -22.28
CA PRO A 58 15.20 -11.39 -23.06
C PRO A 58 14.22 -10.28 -22.67
N GLU A 59 13.61 -9.61 -23.66
CA GLU A 59 12.64 -8.52 -23.42
C GLU A 59 11.51 -8.94 -22.46
N GLY A 60 11.06 -10.20 -22.53
CA GLY A 60 10.04 -10.74 -21.64
C GLY A 60 10.46 -10.71 -20.17
N VAL A 61 11.74 -10.95 -19.87
CA VAL A 61 12.26 -10.90 -18.49
C VAL A 61 12.37 -9.46 -18.00
N ILE A 62 12.88 -8.56 -18.84
CA ILE A 62 12.94 -7.12 -18.54
C ILE A 62 11.53 -6.60 -18.21
N ASN A 63 10.57 -6.87 -19.09
CA ASN A 63 9.18 -6.45 -18.91
C ASN A 63 8.56 -7.08 -17.66
N ALA A 64 8.89 -8.32 -17.32
CA ALA A 64 8.38 -8.97 -16.11
C ALA A 64 8.88 -8.27 -14.83
N VAL A 65 10.17 -7.92 -14.76
CA VAL A 65 10.76 -7.20 -13.62
C VAL A 65 10.13 -5.80 -13.50
N VAL A 66 10.05 -5.05 -14.61
CA VAL A 66 9.47 -3.71 -14.61
C VAL A 66 7.99 -3.74 -14.21
N ASN A 67 7.21 -4.65 -14.78
CA ASN A 67 5.77 -4.76 -14.47
C ASN A 67 5.51 -5.28 -13.07
N GLY A 68 6.35 -6.18 -12.53
CA GLY A 68 6.31 -6.61 -11.14
C GLY A 68 6.58 -5.46 -10.17
N GLN A 69 7.54 -4.59 -10.49
CA GLN A 69 7.82 -3.38 -9.73
C GLN A 69 6.63 -2.41 -9.74
N ILE A 70 6.02 -2.18 -10.92
CA ILE A 70 4.81 -1.34 -11.06
C ILE A 70 3.67 -1.89 -10.20
N LEU A 71 3.41 -3.19 -10.28
CA LEU A 71 2.37 -3.87 -9.49
C LEU A 71 2.57 -3.64 -8.00
N ALA A 72 3.78 -3.87 -7.48
CA ALA A 72 4.09 -3.67 -6.06
C ALA A 72 3.87 -2.22 -5.63
N CYS A 73 4.41 -1.26 -6.38
CA CYS A 73 4.29 0.16 -6.09
C CYS A 73 2.84 0.64 -6.13
N LEU A 74 2.08 0.22 -7.15
CA LEU A 74 0.68 0.59 -7.30
C LEU A 74 -0.17 0.08 -6.13
N LEU A 75 -0.03 -1.18 -5.76
CA LEU A 75 -0.79 -1.78 -4.67
C LEU A 75 -0.45 -1.14 -3.32
N ALA A 76 0.84 -0.86 -3.05
CA ALA A 76 1.25 -0.20 -1.81
C ALA A 76 0.66 1.20 -1.68
N VAL A 77 0.75 2.03 -2.73
CA VAL A 77 0.20 3.39 -2.73
C VAL A 77 -1.32 3.36 -2.68
N CYS A 78 -1.97 2.51 -3.48
CA CYS A 78 -3.42 2.36 -3.51
C CYS A 78 -3.97 1.95 -2.14
N SER A 79 -3.33 1.00 -1.46
CA SER A 79 -3.75 0.55 -0.12
C SER A 79 -3.85 1.70 0.87
N MET A 80 -2.88 2.60 0.85
CA MET A 80 -2.83 3.71 1.79
C MET A 80 -3.79 4.83 1.41
N THR A 81 -3.78 5.26 0.14
CA THR A 81 -4.62 6.39 -0.31
C THR A 81 -6.10 6.06 -0.21
N VAL A 82 -6.50 4.84 -0.57
CA VAL A 82 -7.89 4.39 -0.46
C VAL A 82 -8.30 4.23 1.00
N ALA A 83 -7.44 3.66 1.86
CA ALA A 83 -7.73 3.52 3.28
C ALA A 83 -7.95 4.89 3.94
N PHE A 84 -7.06 5.85 3.70
CA PHE A 84 -7.24 7.20 4.24
C PHE A 84 -8.50 7.87 3.70
N SER A 85 -8.71 7.88 2.39
CA SER A 85 -9.89 8.50 1.77
C SER A 85 -11.20 7.88 2.26
N SER A 86 -11.28 6.56 2.32
CA SER A 86 -12.48 5.87 2.85
C SER A 86 -12.70 6.17 4.35
N ASN A 87 -11.63 6.24 5.14
CA ASN A 87 -11.71 6.52 6.57
C ASN A 87 -12.05 7.99 6.88
N LEU A 88 -11.75 8.93 5.96
CA LEU A 88 -12.16 10.34 6.09
C LEU A 88 -13.67 10.50 6.19
N LEU A 89 -14.48 9.52 5.76
CA LEU A 89 -15.92 9.51 5.99
C LEU A 89 -16.26 9.67 7.47
N MET A 90 -15.49 9.05 8.37
CA MET A 90 -15.67 9.21 9.81
C MET A 90 -15.51 10.67 10.26
N VAL A 91 -14.56 11.39 9.66
CA VAL A 91 -14.31 12.81 9.96
C VAL A 91 -15.39 13.70 9.34
N ASN A 92 -15.77 13.43 8.10
CA ASN A 92 -16.88 14.13 7.44
C ASN A 92 -18.18 14.01 8.20
N ASP A 93 -18.56 12.82 8.65
CA ASP A 93 -19.77 12.60 9.45
C ASP A 93 -19.73 13.38 10.78
N LYS A 94 -18.54 13.61 11.38
CA LYS A 94 -18.38 14.47 12.57
C LYS A 94 -18.59 15.95 12.21
N ILE A 95 -18.00 16.41 11.11
CA ILE A 95 -18.05 17.83 10.69
C ILE A 95 -19.45 18.22 10.26
N THR A 96 -20.14 17.36 9.49
CA THR A 96 -21.51 17.60 9.00
C THR A 96 -22.57 17.41 10.05
N GLY A 97 -22.24 16.84 11.21
CA GLY A 97 -23.19 16.52 12.26
C GLY A 97 -23.95 15.20 12.08
N SER A 98 -23.75 14.48 10.97
CA SER A 98 -24.38 13.17 10.72
C SER A 98 -24.07 12.15 11.83
N THR A 99 -22.99 12.36 12.59
CA THR A 99 -22.70 11.55 13.78
C THR A 99 -23.76 11.70 14.86
N LYS A 100 -24.39 12.88 14.98
CA LYS A 100 -25.45 13.14 15.98
C LYS A 100 -26.70 12.27 15.70
N ASP A 101 -27.05 12.12 14.42
CA ASP A 101 -28.18 11.27 14.01
C ASP A 101 -27.93 9.80 14.35
N ILE A 102 -26.66 9.36 14.22
CA ILE A 102 -26.24 8.01 14.63
C ILE A 102 -26.26 7.88 16.16
N ASP A 103 -25.97 8.97 16.90
CA ASP A 103 -25.94 9.00 18.37
C ASP A 103 -27.33 8.94 19.01
N VAL A 104 -28.36 9.47 18.35
CA VAL A 104 -29.76 9.29 18.75
C VAL A 104 -30.19 7.83 18.70
N SER A 105 -29.57 7.02 17.84
CA SER A 105 -29.80 5.59 17.80
C SER A 105 -29.08 4.89 18.97
N PRO A 106 -29.63 3.79 19.55
CA PRO A 106 -29.00 3.09 20.66
C PRO A 106 -27.80 2.24 20.17
N VAL A 107 -26.76 2.89 19.61
CA VAL A 107 -25.51 2.27 19.15
C VAL A 107 -24.37 2.73 20.05
N LYS A 108 -23.63 1.76 20.61
CA LYS A 108 -22.48 2.06 21.47
C LYS A 108 -21.36 2.71 20.65
N SER A 109 -20.61 3.66 21.24
CA SER A 109 -19.52 4.41 20.58
C SER A 109 -18.47 3.48 19.95
N HIS A 110 -18.07 2.41 20.65
CA HIS A 110 -17.11 1.44 20.10
C HIS A 110 -17.66 0.69 18.88
N THR A 111 -18.96 0.45 18.80
CA THR A 111 -19.60 -0.19 17.63
C THR A 111 -19.55 0.72 16.41
N LYS A 112 -19.68 2.05 16.61
CA LYS A 112 -19.54 3.03 15.53
C LYS A 112 -18.11 3.05 14.99
N SER A 113 -17.13 3.21 15.85
CA SER A 113 -15.71 3.23 15.45
C SER A 113 -15.31 1.96 14.74
N LEU A 114 -15.74 0.80 15.24
CA LEU A 114 -15.49 -0.49 14.60
C LEU A 114 -16.19 -0.61 13.24
N ALA A 115 -17.38 -0.03 13.07
CA ALA A 115 -18.07 -0.03 11.79
C ALA A 115 -17.37 0.85 10.74
N TYR A 116 -16.80 2.01 11.13
CA TYR A 116 -15.95 2.79 10.24
C TYR A 116 -14.68 2.05 9.88
N PHE A 117 -14.01 1.42 10.84
CA PHE A 117 -12.85 0.58 10.60
C PHE A 117 -13.14 -0.54 9.60
N ALA A 118 -14.20 -1.31 9.85
CA ALA A 118 -14.61 -2.42 8.98
C ALA A 118 -14.99 -1.94 7.57
N ALA A 119 -15.71 -0.81 7.46
CA ALA A 119 -16.06 -0.24 6.17
C ALA A 119 -14.82 0.22 5.39
N THR A 120 -13.86 0.87 6.06
CA THR A 120 -12.58 1.27 5.48
C THR A 120 -11.83 0.04 4.95
N PHE A 121 -11.71 -1.01 5.76
CA PHE A 121 -11.04 -2.24 5.36
C PHE A 121 -11.70 -2.90 4.15
N ILE A 122 -13.04 -3.03 4.16
CA ILE A 122 -13.79 -3.62 3.04
C ILE A 122 -13.61 -2.79 1.77
N SER A 123 -13.73 -1.47 1.84
CA SER A 123 -13.55 -0.60 0.68
C SER A 123 -12.14 -0.67 0.13
N THR A 124 -11.14 -0.66 0.99
CA THR A 124 -9.71 -0.73 0.61
C THR A 124 -9.39 -2.07 -0.03
N ILE A 125 -9.82 -3.19 0.56
CA ILE A 125 -9.52 -4.51 0.01
C ILE A 125 -10.22 -4.74 -1.34
N ILE A 126 -11.45 -4.28 -1.52
CA ILE A 126 -12.16 -4.37 -2.81
C ILE A 126 -11.38 -3.65 -3.91
N ILE A 127 -10.97 -2.40 -3.67
CA ILE A 127 -10.25 -1.61 -4.67
C ILE A 127 -8.88 -2.22 -4.96
N ASN A 128 -8.15 -2.66 -3.93
CA ASN A 128 -6.84 -3.29 -4.11
C ASN A 128 -6.92 -4.63 -4.83
N LEU A 129 -7.95 -5.43 -4.57
CA LEU A 129 -8.15 -6.69 -5.32
C LEU A 129 -8.46 -6.42 -6.80
N VAL A 130 -9.29 -5.42 -7.08
CA VAL A 130 -9.53 -5.00 -8.46
C VAL A 130 -8.24 -4.52 -9.11
N ALA A 131 -7.43 -3.71 -8.41
CA ALA A 131 -6.13 -3.26 -8.90
C ALA A 131 -5.17 -4.43 -9.15
N LEU A 132 -5.07 -5.39 -8.23
CA LEU A 132 -4.26 -6.60 -8.39
C LEU A 132 -4.69 -7.40 -9.63
N ILE A 133 -5.99 -7.67 -9.78
CA ILE A 133 -6.52 -8.41 -10.94
C ILE A 133 -6.20 -7.69 -12.25
N LEU A 134 -6.40 -6.38 -12.30
CA LEU A 134 -6.10 -5.59 -13.51
C LEU A 134 -4.60 -5.61 -13.84
N CYS A 135 -3.72 -5.50 -12.85
CA CYS A 135 -2.27 -5.61 -13.04
C CYS A 135 -1.87 -7.00 -13.54
N LEU A 136 -2.41 -8.08 -12.96
CA LEU A 136 -2.12 -9.44 -13.38
C LEU A 136 -2.61 -9.72 -14.81
N ILE A 137 -3.79 -9.22 -15.18
CA ILE A 137 -4.29 -9.29 -16.56
C ILE A 137 -3.36 -8.54 -17.51
N TYR A 138 -2.93 -7.33 -17.13
CA TYR A 138 -1.98 -6.55 -17.93
C TYR A 138 -0.66 -7.28 -18.14
N ILE A 139 -0.05 -7.83 -17.10
CA ILE A 139 1.18 -8.64 -17.18
C ILE A 139 0.99 -9.83 -18.13
N ARG A 140 -0.17 -10.47 -18.07
CA ARG A 140 -0.51 -11.59 -18.96
C ARG A 140 -0.60 -11.17 -20.42
N THR A 141 -1.15 -9.99 -20.72
CA THR A 141 -1.27 -9.48 -22.11
C THR A 141 0.08 -9.06 -22.71
N GLN A 142 1.07 -8.74 -21.88
CA GLN A 142 2.42 -8.38 -22.32
C GLN A 142 3.33 -9.59 -22.60
N ASN A 143 2.81 -10.82 -22.54
CA ASN A 143 3.57 -12.07 -22.70
C ASN A 143 4.78 -12.21 -21.74
N CYS A 144 4.70 -11.60 -20.56
CA CYS A 144 5.72 -11.65 -19.51
C CYS A 144 5.21 -12.34 -18.22
N TRP A 145 4.37 -13.36 -18.39
CA TRP A 145 3.79 -14.12 -17.30
C TRP A 145 4.70 -15.25 -16.84
N TYR A 146 5.31 -15.10 -15.68
CA TYR A 146 6.13 -16.12 -15.03
C TYR A 146 5.59 -16.55 -13.65
N TYR A 147 4.46 -15.99 -13.21
CA TYR A 147 3.88 -16.27 -11.90
C TYR A 147 3.25 -17.64 -11.82
N GLU A 148 3.58 -18.38 -10.75
CA GLU A 148 2.89 -19.59 -10.33
C GLU A 148 1.67 -19.24 -9.45
N LEU A 149 0.78 -20.22 -9.21
CA LEU A 149 -0.37 -20.04 -8.33
C LEU A 149 0.06 -19.59 -6.92
N LYS A 150 1.19 -20.10 -6.43
CA LYS A 150 1.77 -19.73 -5.14
C LYS A 150 2.07 -18.22 -5.06
N ASP A 151 2.68 -17.66 -6.10
CA ASP A 151 3.04 -16.24 -6.14
C ASP A 151 1.79 -15.35 -6.11
N VAL A 152 0.77 -15.73 -6.88
CA VAL A 152 -0.52 -15.03 -6.89
C VAL A 152 -1.20 -15.08 -5.52
N LEU A 153 -1.16 -16.24 -4.83
CA LEU A 153 -1.71 -16.37 -3.47
C LEU A 153 -0.94 -15.54 -2.44
N LEU A 154 0.39 -15.44 -2.57
CA LEU A 154 1.21 -14.60 -1.72
C LEU A 154 0.91 -13.11 -1.95
N LEU A 155 0.78 -12.68 -3.20
CA LEU A 155 0.36 -11.32 -3.54
C LEU A 155 -1.03 -10.98 -2.99
N PHE A 156 -1.97 -11.94 -3.03
CA PHE A 156 -3.27 -11.77 -2.41
C PHE A 156 -3.14 -11.58 -0.88
N GLY A 157 -2.29 -12.36 -0.23
CA GLY A 157 -1.99 -12.23 1.21
C GLY A 157 -1.39 -10.86 1.54
N ASP A 158 -0.48 -10.35 0.70
CA ASP A 158 0.10 -9.01 0.85
C ASP A 158 -0.94 -7.90 0.71
N VAL A 159 -1.85 -8.03 -0.24
CA VAL A 159 -2.97 -7.08 -0.41
C VAL A 159 -3.83 -7.02 0.85
N VAL A 160 -4.12 -8.17 1.47
CA VAL A 160 -4.87 -8.22 2.74
C VAL A 160 -4.09 -7.53 3.85
N LEU A 161 -2.81 -7.82 3.99
CA LEU A 161 -1.92 -7.23 5.00
C LEU A 161 -1.80 -5.70 4.82
N LEU A 162 -1.54 -5.24 3.60
CA LEU A 162 -1.45 -3.82 3.25
C LEU A 162 -2.76 -3.08 3.51
N SER A 163 -3.90 -3.67 3.12
CA SER A 163 -5.22 -3.09 3.37
C SER A 163 -5.51 -2.97 4.86
N PHE A 164 -5.07 -3.96 5.63
CA PHE A 164 -5.24 -3.95 7.09
C PHE A 164 -4.37 -2.89 7.75
N PHE A 165 -3.10 -2.80 7.36
CA PHE A 165 -2.18 -1.77 7.83
C PHE A 165 -2.66 -0.36 7.50
N GLY A 166 -3.03 -0.10 6.23
CA GLY A 166 -3.56 1.18 5.79
C GLY A 166 -4.82 1.59 6.56
N THR A 167 -5.74 0.64 6.79
CA THR A 167 -6.96 0.85 7.58
C THR A 167 -6.65 1.18 9.03
N ALA A 168 -5.73 0.44 9.65
CA ALA A 168 -5.35 0.66 11.03
C ALA A 168 -4.68 2.04 11.22
N LEU A 169 -3.74 2.39 10.35
CA LEU A 169 -3.07 3.68 10.37
C LEU A 169 -4.04 4.84 10.11
N ALA A 170 -4.88 4.74 9.08
CA ALA A 170 -5.88 5.74 8.77
C ALA A 170 -6.87 5.93 9.95
N SER A 171 -7.29 4.84 10.59
CA SER A 171 -8.21 4.90 11.73
C SER A 171 -7.59 5.59 12.95
N VAL A 172 -6.30 5.37 13.22
CA VAL A 172 -5.59 6.03 14.32
C VAL A 172 -5.41 7.53 14.03
N VAL A 173 -4.93 7.88 12.84
CA VAL A 173 -4.67 9.28 12.45
C VAL A 173 -5.96 10.08 12.37
N ASN A 174 -6.96 9.59 11.67
CA ASN A 174 -8.20 10.30 11.41
C ASN A 174 -9.11 10.38 12.66
N PHE A 175 -8.88 9.52 13.66
CA PHE A 175 -9.68 9.54 14.89
C PHE A 175 -9.64 10.90 15.60
N GLY A 176 -8.48 11.55 15.63
CA GLY A 176 -8.24 12.84 16.26
C GLY A 176 -8.74 14.05 15.45
N LEU A 177 -9.05 13.90 14.17
CA LEU A 177 -9.41 15.03 13.30
C LEU A 177 -10.83 15.54 13.62
N LYS A 178 -10.98 16.88 13.62
CA LYS A 178 -12.23 17.56 14.00
C LYS A 178 -12.66 18.64 13.00
N THR A 179 -11.78 19.09 12.11
CA THR A 179 -12.03 20.21 11.19
C THR A 179 -11.74 19.87 9.75
N GLN A 180 -12.40 20.58 8.82
CA GLN A 180 -12.18 20.41 7.38
C GLN A 180 -10.72 20.72 6.97
N GLY A 181 -10.07 21.69 7.61
CA GLY A 181 -8.67 22.00 7.35
C GLY A 181 -7.73 20.86 7.72
N GLN A 182 -7.94 20.22 8.89
CA GLN A 182 -7.18 19.05 9.30
C GLN A 182 -7.38 17.87 8.34
N LEU A 183 -8.62 17.64 7.91
CA LEU A 183 -8.98 16.60 6.94
C LEU A 183 -8.22 16.81 5.63
N SER A 184 -8.27 18.03 5.07
CA SER A 184 -7.58 18.36 3.82
C SER A 184 -6.06 18.25 3.94
N ALA A 185 -5.48 18.70 5.07
CA ALA A 185 -4.05 18.60 5.32
C ALA A 185 -3.57 17.15 5.34
N VAL A 186 -4.25 16.28 6.08
CA VAL A 186 -3.90 14.85 6.15
C VAL A 186 -4.08 14.17 4.79
N ALA A 187 -5.16 14.43 4.07
CA ALA A 187 -5.39 13.90 2.74
C ALA A 187 -4.26 14.28 1.76
N ASN A 188 -3.83 15.55 1.76
CA ASN A 188 -2.76 16.04 0.90
C ASN A 188 -1.39 15.42 1.27
N ILE A 189 -1.06 15.34 2.57
CA ILE A 189 0.20 14.73 3.05
C ILE A 189 0.26 13.26 2.64
N VAL A 190 -0.81 12.52 2.83
CA VAL A 190 -0.85 11.08 2.48
C VAL A 190 -0.77 10.91 0.97
N SER A 191 -1.55 11.67 0.20
CA SER A 191 -1.57 11.54 -1.26
C SER A 191 -0.24 11.90 -1.91
N ALA A 192 0.43 12.96 -1.45
CA ALA A 192 1.69 13.40 -2.03
C ALA A 192 2.92 12.70 -1.40
N GLY A 193 2.90 12.48 -0.10
CA GLY A 193 4.08 12.07 0.67
C GLY A 193 4.29 10.56 0.76
N TYR A 194 3.20 9.78 0.81
CA TYR A 194 3.32 8.34 1.09
C TYR A 194 4.16 7.58 0.06
N GLY A 195 4.02 7.91 -1.22
CA GLY A 195 4.77 7.25 -2.29
C GLY A 195 6.28 7.46 -2.21
N PHE A 196 6.75 8.58 -1.65
CA PHE A 196 8.16 8.78 -1.34
C PHE A 196 8.59 8.01 -0.11
N ILE A 197 7.79 8.03 0.96
CA ILE A 197 8.10 7.35 2.22
C ILE A 197 8.22 5.83 2.04
N CYS A 198 7.35 5.22 1.24
CA CYS A 198 7.40 3.77 1.01
C CYS A 198 8.35 3.35 -0.12
N GLY A 199 8.97 4.29 -0.85
CA GLY A 199 9.86 3.95 -1.96
C GLY A 199 9.14 3.57 -3.26
N ALA A 200 7.88 4.02 -3.45
CA ALA A 200 7.11 3.74 -4.67
C ALA A 200 7.48 4.65 -5.83
N TYR A 201 7.73 5.94 -5.57
CA TYR A 201 8.11 6.91 -6.61
C TYR A 201 9.60 6.87 -6.93
N MET A 202 10.42 6.58 -5.94
CA MET A 202 11.86 6.47 -6.08
C MET A 202 12.37 5.41 -5.10
N PRO A 203 13.25 4.48 -5.54
CA PRO A 203 13.86 3.52 -4.63
C PRO A 203 14.55 4.21 -3.45
N ILE A 204 14.39 3.61 -2.26
CA ILE A 204 14.94 4.14 -1.00
C ILE A 204 16.47 4.15 -1.04
N SER A 205 17.06 3.23 -1.80
CA SER A 205 18.50 3.18 -2.05
C SER A 205 19.07 4.47 -2.65
N ASN A 206 18.25 5.26 -3.35
CA ASN A 206 18.63 6.53 -3.97
C ASN A 206 18.57 7.73 -3.02
N PHE A 207 18.06 7.56 -1.79
CA PHE A 207 18.03 8.63 -0.80
C PHE A 207 19.39 8.80 -0.10
N SER A 208 19.60 10.01 0.46
CA SER A 208 20.75 10.24 1.33
C SER A 208 20.71 9.30 2.54
N ALA A 209 21.87 8.94 3.10
CA ALA A 209 21.97 8.00 4.21
C ALA A 209 21.05 8.38 5.39
N LEU A 210 21.04 9.67 5.78
CA LEU A 210 20.20 10.18 6.85
C LEU A 210 18.70 9.95 6.59
N LEU A 211 18.24 10.27 5.38
CA LEU A 211 16.82 10.12 5.02
C LEU A 211 16.44 8.65 4.91
N ARG A 212 17.29 7.84 4.29
CA ARG A 212 17.11 6.38 4.18
C ARG A 212 16.95 5.74 5.57
N ASP A 213 17.89 6.01 6.48
CA ASP A 213 17.87 5.44 7.83
C ASP A 213 16.63 5.92 8.61
N SER A 214 16.20 7.18 8.41
CA SER A 214 14.97 7.70 9.01
C SER A 214 13.70 6.99 8.50
N ILE A 215 13.61 6.72 7.21
CA ILE A 215 12.46 6.04 6.59
C ILE A 215 12.40 4.57 7.03
N MET A 216 13.53 3.93 7.28
CA MET A 216 13.58 2.55 7.76
C MET A 216 12.97 2.33 9.15
N PHE A 217 12.71 3.38 9.93
CA PHE A 217 11.89 3.27 11.16
C PHE A 217 10.39 3.15 10.86
N LEU A 218 9.95 3.43 9.64
CA LEU A 218 8.54 3.40 9.29
C LEU A 218 8.12 2.02 8.78
N PRO A 219 7.07 1.41 9.34
CA PRO A 219 6.60 0.09 8.91
C PRO A 219 6.24 0.02 7.41
N SER A 220 5.79 1.14 6.82
CA SER A 220 5.41 1.23 5.40
C SER A 220 6.51 0.75 4.44
N THR A 221 7.77 0.96 4.78
CA THR A 221 8.94 0.53 4.01
C THR A 221 9.02 -0.99 3.92
N TYR A 222 8.78 -1.67 5.04
CA TYR A 222 8.80 -3.13 5.10
C TYR A 222 7.62 -3.76 4.38
N PHE A 223 6.44 -3.16 4.44
CA PHE A 223 5.29 -3.60 3.65
C PHE A 223 5.57 -3.48 2.15
N MET A 224 6.22 -2.39 1.73
CA MET A 224 6.60 -2.19 0.33
C MET A 224 7.63 -3.23 -0.13
N SER A 225 8.67 -3.49 0.68
CA SER A 225 9.65 -4.52 0.37
C SER A 225 9.04 -5.92 0.38
N LEU A 226 8.09 -6.20 1.27
CA LEU A 226 7.39 -7.48 1.34
C LEU A 226 6.64 -7.77 0.02
N ILE A 227 5.81 -6.84 -0.45
CA ILE A 227 5.08 -7.03 -1.71
C ILE A 227 6.02 -7.08 -2.92
N LYS A 228 7.14 -6.33 -2.92
CA LYS A 228 8.18 -6.44 -3.95
C LYS A 228 8.82 -7.83 -3.96
N ASN A 229 9.05 -8.42 -2.78
CA ASN A 229 9.61 -9.76 -2.68
C ASN A 229 8.71 -10.81 -3.34
N HIS A 230 7.39 -10.68 -3.27
CA HIS A 230 6.49 -11.62 -3.94
C HIS A 230 6.24 -11.25 -5.40
N ALA A 231 6.12 -9.97 -5.72
CA ALA A 231 5.88 -9.51 -7.10
C ALA A 231 7.08 -9.74 -8.02
N LEU A 232 8.30 -9.71 -7.49
CA LEU A 232 9.53 -9.86 -8.27
C LEU A 232 10.18 -11.23 -8.13
N ALA A 233 9.67 -12.14 -7.27
CA ALA A 233 10.26 -13.46 -7.06
C ALA A 233 10.34 -14.26 -8.37
N ALA A 234 9.25 -14.42 -9.08
CA ALA A 234 9.19 -15.15 -10.33
C ALA A 234 10.03 -14.47 -11.45
N PRO A 235 9.93 -13.15 -11.69
CA PRO A 235 10.82 -12.44 -12.62
C PRO A 235 12.32 -12.63 -12.32
N PHE A 236 12.73 -12.56 -11.05
CA PHE A 236 14.13 -12.78 -10.68
C PHE A 236 14.58 -14.24 -10.80
N GLN A 237 13.68 -15.19 -10.60
CA GLN A 237 13.98 -16.60 -10.88
C GLN A 237 14.23 -16.84 -12.37
N GLU A 238 13.44 -16.22 -13.25
CA GLU A 238 13.67 -16.29 -14.70
C GLU A 238 14.97 -15.58 -15.09
N MET A 239 15.26 -14.42 -14.51
CA MET A 239 16.52 -13.73 -14.71
C MET A 239 17.74 -14.59 -14.31
N ALA A 240 17.62 -15.37 -13.23
CA ALA A 240 18.68 -16.27 -12.76
C ALA A 240 18.92 -17.50 -13.67
N LYS A 241 17.98 -17.81 -14.58
CA LYS A 241 18.19 -18.87 -15.60
C LYS A 241 19.00 -18.40 -16.80
N THR A 242 19.22 -17.09 -16.92
CA THR A 242 20.07 -16.50 -17.97
C THR A 242 21.54 -16.49 -17.54
N GLU A 243 22.47 -16.30 -18.48
CA GLU A 243 23.92 -16.32 -18.22
C GLU A 243 24.43 -15.05 -17.48
N ILE A 244 23.57 -14.37 -16.73
CA ILE A 244 23.93 -13.14 -16.01
C ILE A 244 24.73 -13.49 -14.74
N PRO A 245 25.80 -12.73 -14.44
CA PRO A 245 26.52 -12.87 -13.19
C PRO A 245 25.58 -12.65 -11.98
N THR A 246 25.66 -13.51 -10.97
CA THR A 246 24.86 -13.39 -9.73
C THR A 246 25.01 -12.03 -9.06
N GLN A 247 26.19 -11.41 -9.19
CA GLN A 247 26.45 -10.07 -8.67
C GLN A 247 25.58 -8.99 -9.33
N ALA A 248 25.32 -9.09 -10.64
CA ALA A 248 24.46 -8.16 -11.36
C ALA A 248 22.98 -8.33 -10.94
N ILE A 249 22.55 -9.58 -10.73
CA ILE A 249 21.20 -9.87 -10.19
C ILE A 249 21.02 -9.28 -8.80
N ASP A 250 22.03 -9.46 -7.92
CA ASP A 250 21.97 -8.92 -6.55
C ASP A 250 22.04 -7.39 -6.52
N ALA A 251 22.81 -6.78 -7.42
CA ALA A 251 22.81 -5.32 -7.59
C ALA A 251 21.42 -4.80 -8.02
N THR A 252 20.78 -5.49 -8.97
CA THR A 252 19.42 -5.16 -9.42
C THR A 252 18.39 -5.30 -8.27
N LYS A 253 18.46 -6.38 -7.49
CA LYS A 253 17.60 -6.57 -6.32
C LYS A 253 17.75 -5.45 -5.31
N THR A 254 18.97 -4.97 -5.10
CA THR A 254 19.25 -3.85 -4.19
C THR A 254 18.74 -2.54 -4.77
N ALA A 255 18.97 -2.28 -6.06
CA ALA A 255 18.52 -1.08 -6.75
C ALA A 255 16.99 -0.93 -6.78
N LEU A 256 16.25 -2.04 -6.77
CA LEU A 256 14.79 -2.06 -6.76
C LEU A 256 14.19 -2.13 -5.34
N ASP A 257 15.01 -2.07 -4.27
CA ASP A 257 14.60 -2.28 -2.87
C ASP A 257 13.90 -3.64 -2.64
N TYR A 258 14.26 -4.65 -3.41
CA TYR A 258 13.88 -6.04 -3.14
C TYR A 258 14.58 -6.54 -1.87
N LYS A 259 15.86 -6.19 -1.73
CA LYS A 259 16.66 -6.34 -0.51
C LYS A 259 16.79 -4.97 0.15
N ILE A 260 16.36 -4.86 1.40
CA ILE A 260 16.50 -3.65 2.20
C ILE A 260 17.44 -3.90 3.38
N SER A 261 18.18 -2.87 3.77
CA SER A 261 19.12 -2.93 4.88
C SER A 261 18.81 -1.86 5.91
N PHE A 262 18.83 -2.24 7.18
CA PHE A 262 18.69 -1.34 8.32
C PHE A 262 20.03 -1.28 9.05
N PHE A 263 20.63 -0.09 9.14
CA PHE A 263 21.99 0.11 9.67
C PHE A 263 23.00 -0.95 9.18
N SER A 264 23.10 -1.12 7.85
CA SER A 264 24.01 -2.07 7.18
C SER A 264 23.70 -3.56 7.37
N HIS A 265 22.60 -3.92 8.03
CA HIS A 265 22.15 -5.30 8.16
C HIS A 265 20.97 -5.55 7.22
N GLU A 266 21.08 -6.57 6.38
CA GLU A 266 19.99 -7.00 5.50
C GLU A 266 18.83 -7.51 6.35
N VAL A 267 17.62 -7.03 6.05
CA VAL A 267 16.41 -7.43 6.76
C VAL A 267 15.79 -8.65 6.07
N PRO A 268 15.81 -9.84 6.69
CA PRO A 268 15.25 -11.03 6.08
C PRO A 268 13.72 -10.96 6.02
N LEU A 269 13.14 -11.70 5.08
CA LEU A 269 11.69 -11.71 4.82
C LEU A 269 10.85 -12.00 6.09
N ASN A 270 11.30 -12.94 6.93
CA ASN A 270 10.64 -13.29 8.18
C ASN A 270 10.56 -12.09 9.14
N MET A 271 11.61 -11.25 9.17
CA MET A 271 11.64 -10.06 10.00
C MET A 271 10.69 -8.99 9.45
N MET A 272 10.56 -8.88 8.13
CA MET A 272 9.59 -7.98 7.50
C MET A 272 8.16 -8.35 7.90
N TYR A 273 7.80 -9.64 7.87
CA TYR A 273 6.50 -10.11 8.36
C TYR A 273 6.29 -9.80 9.85
N PHE A 274 7.32 -10.02 10.67
CA PHE A 274 7.24 -9.72 12.10
C PHE A 274 6.98 -8.23 12.33
N ILE A 275 7.70 -7.33 11.63
CA ILE A 275 7.50 -5.88 11.72
C ILE A 275 6.10 -5.49 11.21
N ALA A 276 5.66 -6.08 10.10
CA ALA A 276 4.35 -5.81 9.54
C ALA A 276 3.22 -6.18 10.51
N ILE A 277 3.24 -7.39 11.05
CA ILE A 277 2.20 -7.87 11.97
C ILE A 277 2.24 -7.11 13.29
N SER A 278 3.44 -6.89 13.87
CA SER A 278 3.58 -6.16 15.13
C SER A 278 3.11 -4.70 15.00
N SER A 279 3.40 -4.03 13.88
CA SER A 279 2.92 -2.67 13.62
C SER A 279 1.39 -2.59 13.53
N ILE A 280 0.74 -3.56 12.88
CA ILE A 280 -0.72 -3.65 12.83
C ILE A 280 -1.29 -3.82 14.25
N ILE A 281 -0.72 -4.72 15.05
CA ILE A 281 -1.16 -4.97 16.43
C ILE A 281 -1.04 -3.69 17.26
N VAL A 282 0.09 -2.99 17.17
CA VAL A 282 0.31 -1.72 17.89
C VAL A 282 -0.73 -0.68 17.47
N LEU A 283 -0.97 -0.50 16.17
CA LEU A 283 -1.98 0.45 15.68
C LEU A 283 -3.39 0.11 16.16
N ILE A 284 -3.76 -1.17 16.19
CA ILE A 284 -5.06 -1.61 16.72
C ILE A 284 -5.17 -1.30 18.22
N ILE A 285 -4.11 -1.56 18.99
CA ILE A 285 -4.09 -1.25 20.42
C ILE A 285 -4.29 0.26 20.63
N VAL A 286 -3.54 1.09 19.89
CA VAL A 286 -3.69 2.56 19.93
C VAL A 286 -5.10 2.98 19.59
N PHE A 287 -5.70 2.43 18.54
CA PHE A 287 -7.08 2.72 18.14
C PHE A 287 -8.10 2.34 19.23
N ILE A 288 -7.92 1.20 19.90
CA ILE A 288 -8.78 0.77 21.02
C ILE A 288 -8.63 1.72 22.22
N LEU A 289 -7.40 2.14 22.54
CA LEU A 289 -7.13 3.08 23.63
C LEU A 289 -7.78 4.44 23.34
N GLN A 290 -7.64 4.99 22.14
CA GLN A 290 -8.28 6.23 21.72
C GLN A 290 -9.82 6.16 21.89
N ASN A 291 -10.42 5.02 21.53
CA ASN A 291 -11.87 4.81 21.70
C ASN A 291 -12.31 4.72 23.19
N LYS A 292 -11.43 4.20 24.08
CA LYS A 292 -11.74 4.15 25.52
C LYS A 292 -11.62 5.53 26.18
N LEU A 293 -10.59 6.29 25.85
CA LEU A 293 -10.36 7.63 26.41
C LEU A 293 -11.48 8.60 26.03
N LYS A 294 -11.94 8.59 24.77
CA LYS A 294 -13.06 9.43 24.32
C LYS A 294 -14.38 9.15 25.01
N LYS A 295 -14.52 8.03 25.70
CA LYS A 295 -15.74 7.67 26.43
C LYS A 295 -15.80 8.32 27.82
N GLN A 296 -14.66 8.85 28.31
CA GLN A 296 -14.53 9.47 29.64
C GLN A 296 -14.74 11.00 29.59
N ASP A 297 -14.63 11.59 28.39
CA ASP A 297 -14.99 12.99 28.09
C ASP A 297 -16.44 13.08 27.57
#